data_ae3d6ee293460a406c406c0603a8404a
#
_entry.id   ae3d6ee293460a406c406c0603a8404a
#
_cell.length_a   1.000
_cell.length_b   1.000
_cell.length_c   1.000
_cell.angle_alpha   90.00
_cell.angle_beta   90.00
_cell.angle_gamma   90.00
#
_symmetry.space_group_name_H-M   'P 1'
#
loop_
_entity.id
_entity.type
_entity.pdbx_description
1 polymer ?
#
loop_
_entity_poly.entity_id
_entity_poly.type
_entity_poly.pdbx_seq_one_letter_code
_entity_poly.pdbx_strand_id
1 'polypeptide(L)'
;MAEPGEPQPVLSPLTAAAIFLVLAINSGGEAAVRDLLGDLAALQRSVGFRIPEGELACVAAIGSAAWDRLFSGPRPAELHPFREVAGDRHGAVATPGDVLLHIRATRMDLCFEFATQVMTRLTGKVTACD
;
A
#
# COMPACT_ATOMS: atom_id res chain seq x y z
N MET A 1 12.71 -23.62 -7.73
CA MET A 1 13.10 -22.29 -7.23
C MET A 1 12.16 -21.27 -7.85
N ALA A 2 11.44 -20.52 -7.05
CA ALA A 2 10.56 -19.46 -7.58
C ALA A 2 11.44 -18.35 -8.18
N GLU A 3 11.08 -17.84 -9.35
CA GLU A 3 11.74 -16.67 -9.89
C GLU A 3 11.48 -15.47 -8.97
N PRO A 4 12.46 -14.58 -8.77
CA PRO A 4 12.22 -13.37 -8.00
C PRO A 4 11.13 -12.55 -8.69
N GLY A 5 10.15 -12.09 -7.91
CA GLY A 5 9.08 -11.25 -8.42
C GLY A 5 9.63 -9.93 -8.97
N GLU A 6 8.86 -9.33 -9.88
CA GLU A 6 9.20 -8.02 -10.41
C GLU A 6 9.16 -6.98 -9.26
N PRO A 7 10.17 -6.10 -9.16
CA PRO A 7 10.16 -5.06 -8.14
C PRO A 7 8.97 -4.10 -8.29
N GLN A 8 8.50 -3.55 -7.17
CA GLN A 8 7.47 -2.54 -7.18
C GLN A 8 7.95 -1.27 -7.92
N PRO A 9 7.04 -0.54 -8.62
CA PRO A 9 7.40 0.66 -9.39
C PRO A 9 7.63 1.89 -8.50
N VAL A 10 8.54 1.77 -7.53
CA VAL A 10 8.81 2.85 -6.56
C VAL A 10 9.36 4.10 -7.27
N LEU A 11 10.18 3.90 -8.29
CA LEU A 11 10.84 4.99 -9.03
C LEU A 11 10.09 5.43 -10.28
N SER A 12 8.82 5.07 -10.43
CA SER A 12 8.03 5.51 -11.58
C SER A 12 7.85 7.05 -11.56
N PRO A 13 7.64 7.69 -12.74
CA PRO A 13 7.49 9.14 -12.80
C PRO A 13 6.35 9.67 -11.93
N LEU A 14 6.46 10.92 -11.53
CA LEU A 14 5.39 11.63 -10.82
C LEU A 14 4.17 11.76 -11.71
N THR A 15 2.99 11.67 -11.10
CA THR A 15 1.71 11.79 -11.80
C THR A 15 0.87 12.90 -11.17
N ALA A 16 -0.15 13.36 -11.91
CA ALA A 16 -1.00 14.47 -11.48
C ALA A 16 -1.96 14.09 -10.34
N ALA A 17 -2.28 12.80 -10.20
CA ALA A 17 -3.22 12.32 -9.19
C ALA A 17 -2.59 11.24 -8.32
N ALA A 18 -2.95 11.23 -7.04
CA ALA A 18 -2.50 10.20 -6.11
C ALA A 18 -3.51 10.03 -4.97
N ILE A 19 -3.57 8.81 -4.44
CA ILE A 19 -4.25 8.49 -3.20
C ILE A 19 -3.25 7.76 -2.30
N PHE A 20 -3.10 8.24 -1.08
CA PHE A 20 -2.39 7.52 -0.02
C PHE A 20 -3.44 6.86 0.88
N LEU A 21 -3.47 5.55 0.90
CA LEU A 21 -4.45 4.81 1.66
C LEU A 21 -3.74 4.06 2.79
N VAL A 22 -4.05 4.42 4.03
CA VAL A 22 -3.45 3.81 5.22
C VAL A 22 -4.47 2.88 5.86
N LEU A 23 -4.11 1.62 6.03
CA LEU A 23 -5.01 0.59 6.51
C LEU A 23 -4.46 -0.05 7.80
N ALA A 24 -5.33 -0.26 8.76
CA ALA A 24 -5.09 -1.12 9.91
C ALA A 24 -5.72 -2.49 9.65
N ILE A 25 -4.97 -3.56 9.91
CA ILE A 25 -5.45 -4.93 9.69
C ILE A 25 -6.27 -5.35 10.91
N ASN A 26 -7.54 -5.65 10.67
CA ASN A 26 -8.43 -6.15 11.71
C ASN A 26 -7.99 -7.57 12.12
N SER A 27 -8.32 -7.98 13.35
CA SER A 27 -8.01 -9.33 13.82
C SER A 27 -8.61 -10.36 12.86
N GLY A 28 -7.77 -11.28 12.39
CA GLY A 28 -8.17 -12.31 11.43
C GLY A 28 -8.11 -11.86 9.97
N GLY A 29 -7.67 -10.61 9.68
CA GLY A 29 -7.59 -10.09 8.33
C GLY A 29 -6.25 -10.36 7.61
N GLU A 30 -5.28 -10.95 8.29
CA GLU A 30 -3.92 -11.09 7.78
C GLU A 30 -3.84 -11.88 6.47
N ALA A 31 -4.57 -12.99 6.37
CA ALA A 31 -4.56 -13.81 5.15
C ALA A 31 -5.12 -13.06 3.95
N ALA A 32 -6.21 -12.32 4.13
CA ALA A 32 -6.81 -11.54 3.05
C ALA A 32 -5.87 -10.43 2.57
N VAL A 33 -5.15 -9.80 3.50
CA VAL A 33 -4.17 -8.76 3.16
C VAL A 33 -2.99 -9.37 2.40
N ARG A 34 -2.45 -10.50 2.85
CA ARG A 34 -1.39 -11.21 2.11
C ARG A 34 -1.81 -11.56 0.69
N ASP A 35 -3.02 -12.08 0.53
CA ASP A 35 -3.56 -12.45 -0.79
C ASP A 35 -3.67 -11.22 -1.69
N LEU A 36 -4.17 -10.10 -1.16
CA LEU A 36 -4.25 -8.86 -1.91
C LEU A 36 -2.86 -8.39 -2.34
N LEU A 37 -1.90 -8.40 -1.42
CA LEU A 37 -0.53 -7.96 -1.74
C LEU A 37 0.09 -8.81 -2.86
N GLY A 38 -0.17 -10.11 -2.84
CA GLY A 38 0.27 -11.01 -3.91
C GLY A 38 -0.38 -10.75 -5.26
N ASP A 39 -1.60 -10.21 -5.26
CA ASP A 39 -2.38 -9.93 -6.47
C ASP A 39 -2.31 -8.46 -6.90
N LEU A 40 -1.57 -7.62 -6.19
CA LEU A 40 -1.58 -6.18 -6.40
C LEU A 40 -1.19 -5.79 -7.83
N ALA A 41 -0.15 -6.42 -8.37
CA ALA A 41 0.31 -6.17 -9.73
C ALA A 41 -0.74 -6.57 -10.77
N ALA A 42 -1.42 -7.70 -10.57
CA ALA A 42 -2.50 -8.14 -11.45
C ALA A 42 -3.70 -7.20 -11.40
N LEU A 43 -4.05 -6.71 -10.21
CA LEU A 43 -5.14 -5.76 -10.04
C LEU A 43 -4.80 -4.43 -10.72
N GLN A 44 -3.56 -3.96 -10.58
CA GLN A 44 -3.08 -2.76 -11.24
C GLN A 44 -3.21 -2.88 -12.77
N ARG A 45 -2.78 -4.01 -13.34
CA ARG A 45 -2.92 -4.26 -14.78
C ARG A 45 -4.38 -4.29 -15.22
N SER A 46 -5.24 -4.94 -14.43
CA SER A 46 -6.67 -5.07 -14.73
C SER A 46 -7.37 -3.71 -14.76
N VAL A 47 -7.11 -2.85 -13.79
CA VAL A 47 -7.71 -1.51 -13.72
C VAL A 47 -7.15 -0.59 -14.80
N GLY A 48 -5.86 -0.66 -15.07
CA GLY A 48 -5.19 0.23 -16.02
C GLY A 48 -5.24 -0.22 -17.46
N PHE A 49 -5.76 -1.40 -17.75
CA PHE A 49 -5.65 -2.07 -19.05
C PHE A 49 -6.17 -1.23 -20.23
N ARG A 50 -7.32 -0.57 -20.05
CA ARG A 50 -7.96 0.19 -21.14
C ARG A 50 -7.43 1.61 -21.29
N ILE A 51 -6.67 2.09 -20.33
CA ILE A 51 -6.12 3.46 -20.30
C ILE A 51 -4.64 3.38 -19.95
N PRO A 52 -3.79 2.83 -20.85
CA PRO A 52 -2.37 2.70 -20.57
C PRO A 52 -1.67 4.06 -20.39
N GLU A 53 -2.17 5.12 -21.03
CA GLU A 53 -1.69 6.49 -20.85
C GLU A 53 -2.01 7.05 -19.46
N GLY A 54 -2.86 6.37 -18.69
CA GLY A 54 -3.15 6.75 -17.30
C GLY A 54 -2.01 6.47 -16.34
N GLU A 55 -1.05 5.64 -16.73
CA GLU A 55 0.16 5.35 -15.93
C GLU A 55 -0.15 4.95 -14.49
N LEU A 56 -1.20 4.14 -14.30
CA LEU A 56 -1.60 3.68 -12.97
C LEU A 56 -0.49 2.84 -12.33
N ALA A 57 -0.10 3.22 -11.13
CA ALA A 57 0.89 2.49 -10.34
C ALA A 57 0.46 2.46 -8.87
N CYS A 58 0.79 1.38 -8.20
CA CYS A 58 0.57 1.25 -6.76
C CYS A 58 1.82 0.65 -6.12
N VAL A 59 2.27 1.30 -5.05
CA VAL A 59 3.36 0.81 -4.21
C VAL A 59 2.78 0.51 -2.83
N ALA A 60 3.05 -0.69 -2.32
CA ALA A 60 2.64 -1.09 -0.99
C ALA A 60 3.81 -0.97 -0.02
N ALA A 61 3.55 -0.40 1.15
CA ALA A 61 4.50 -0.30 2.24
C ALA A 61 3.91 -1.00 3.47
N ILE A 62 4.76 -1.71 4.20
CA ILE A 62 4.36 -2.52 5.36
C ILE A 62 4.94 -1.90 6.62
N GLY A 63 4.08 -1.64 7.62
CA GLY A 63 4.50 -1.11 8.90
C GLY A 63 5.27 -2.13 9.73
N SER A 64 6.08 -1.62 10.65
CA SER A 64 6.95 -2.47 11.49
C SER A 64 6.18 -3.53 12.27
N ALA A 65 5.09 -3.14 12.92
CA ALA A 65 4.29 -4.08 13.71
C ALA A 65 3.53 -5.09 12.85
N ALA A 66 3.14 -4.69 11.63
CA ALA A 66 2.41 -5.56 10.72
C ALA A 66 3.30 -6.61 10.07
N TRP A 67 4.59 -6.34 9.94
CA TRP A 67 5.51 -7.27 9.28
C TRP A 67 5.43 -8.68 9.90
N ASP A 68 5.49 -8.77 11.21
CA ASP A 68 5.48 -10.06 11.91
C ASP A 68 4.12 -10.75 11.87
N ARG A 69 3.05 -9.99 11.67
CA ARG A 69 1.69 -10.53 11.51
C ARG A 69 1.45 -11.10 10.11
N LEU A 70 2.11 -10.53 9.10
CA LEU A 70 1.90 -10.89 7.69
C LEU A 70 2.89 -11.93 7.21
N PHE A 71 4.12 -11.89 7.70
CA PHE A 71 5.22 -12.67 7.15
C PHE A 71 5.96 -13.44 8.23
N SER A 72 6.54 -14.59 7.83
CA SER A 72 7.53 -15.31 8.60
C SER A 72 8.88 -15.14 7.92
N GLY A 73 9.96 -15.18 8.66
CA GLY A 73 11.31 -15.01 8.13
C GLY A 73 11.94 -13.68 8.53
N PRO A 74 13.09 -13.35 7.95
CA PRO A 74 13.84 -12.16 8.35
C PRO A 74 13.07 -10.87 8.04
N ARG A 75 13.13 -9.92 8.97
CA ARG A 75 12.59 -8.57 8.72
C ARG A 75 13.73 -7.63 8.28
N PRO A 76 13.39 -6.57 7.53
CA PRO A 76 14.39 -5.56 7.18
C PRO A 76 15.03 -4.97 8.45
N ALA A 77 16.36 -4.84 8.44
CA ALA A 77 17.12 -4.43 9.62
C ALA A 77 16.73 -3.05 10.16
N GLU A 78 16.37 -2.14 9.25
CA GLU A 78 16.03 -0.76 9.59
C GLU A 78 14.53 -0.54 9.78
N LEU A 79 13.72 -1.60 9.71
CA LEU A 79 12.28 -1.47 9.87
C LEU A 79 11.92 -1.31 11.34
N HIS A 80 11.48 -0.11 11.73
CA HIS A 80 11.06 0.22 13.09
C HIS A 80 9.88 1.19 13.04
N PRO A 81 9.11 1.33 14.14
CA PRO A 81 8.07 2.36 14.21
C PRO A 81 8.67 3.75 14.01
N PHE A 82 7.94 4.61 13.31
CA PHE A 82 8.35 6.01 13.17
C PHE A 82 8.39 6.66 14.54
N ARG A 83 9.47 7.37 14.83
CA ARG A 83 9.62 8.14 16.06
C ARG A 83 9.18 9.57 15.82
N GLU A 84 8.31 10.06 16.68
CA GLU A 84 7.87 11.44 16.62
C GLU A 84 9.06 12.40 16.72
N VAL A 85 9.06 13.40 15.84
CA VAL A 85 10.11 14.41 15.81
C VAL A 85 9.47 15.78 16.09
N ALA A 86 9.90 16.44 17.14
CA ALA A 86 9.42 17.77 17.51
C ALA A 86 10.47 18.82 17.19
N GLY A 87 10.07 19.86 16.45
CA GLY A 87 10.88 21.05 16.19
C GLY A 87 10.29 22.27 16.89
N ASP A 88 10.93 23.41 16.72
CA ASP A 88 10.47 24.66 17.36
C ASP A 88 9.11 25.14 16.87
N ARG A 89 8.80 24.91 15.60
CA ARG A 89 7.57 25.38 14.95
C ARG A 89 6.72 24.26 14.38
N HIS A 90 7.32 23.14 14.06
CA HIS A 90 6.65 22.02 13.41
C HIS A 90 7.02 20.71 14.08
N GLY A 91 6.10 19.76 14.03
CA GLY A 91 6.33 18.41 14.53
C GLY A 91 5.88 17.38 13.52
N ALA A 92 6.59 16.26 13.47
CA ALA A 92 6.19 15.09 12.70
C ALA A 92 5.67 14.05 13.69
N VAL A 93 4.36 13.83 13.67
CA VAL A 93 3.72 12.86 14.58
C VAL A 93 3.81 11.45 14.01
N ALA A 94 3.81 10.46 14.91
CA ALA A 94 3.70 9.06 14.53
C ALA A 94 2.22 8.67 14.55
N THR A 95 1.67 8.26 13.41
CA THR A 95 0.29 7.81 13.29
C THR A 95 0.23 6.31 13.06
N PRO A 96 -0.83 5.63 13.54
CA PRO A 96 -0.95 4.18 13.36
C PRO A 96 -1.23 3.82 11.91
N GLY A 97 -0.80 2.63 11.52
CA GLY A 97 -1.07 2.06 10.21
C GLY A 97 -0.26 0.80 10.01
N ASP A 98 -0.88 -0.19 9.39
CA ASP A 98 -0.23 -1.48 9.12
C ASP A 98 0.25 -1.58 7.69
N VAL A 99 -0.55 -1.08 6.74
CA VAL A 99 -0.23 -1.08 5.32
C VAL A 99 -0.54 0.29 4.76
N LEU A 100 0.37 0.80 3.95
CA LEU A 100 0.14 2.02 3.18
C LEU A 100 0.19 1.67 1.70
N LEU A 101 -0.83 2.07 0.96
CA LEU A 101 -0.85 1.97 -0.49
C LEU A 101 -0.68 3.37 -1.08
N HIS A 102 0.38 3.58 -1.83
CA HIS A 102 0.58 4.79 -2.61
C HIS A 102 0.11 4.52 -4.03
N ILE A 103 -1.09 5.00 -4.34
CA ILE A 103 -1.76 4.82 -5.62
C ILE A 103 -1.60 6.10 -6.40
N ARG A 104 -1.13 6.01 -7.63
CA ARG A 104 -0.93 7.21 -8.46
C ARG A 104 -1.26 6.93 -9.93
N ALA A 105 -1.73 7.95 -10.62
CA ALA A 105 -2.09 7.89 -12.03
C ALA A 105 -2.16 9.33 -12.60
N THR A 106 -2.26 9.44 -13.91
CA THR A 106 -2.50 10.74 -14.54
C THR A 106 -3.91 11.25 -14.29
N ARG A 107 -4.84 10.35 -13.91
CA ARG A 107 -6.25 10.67 -13.66
C ARG A 107 -6.68 10.15 -12.29
N MET A 108 -7.41 10.96 -11.55
CA MET A 108 -7.92 10.58 -10.22
C MET A 108 -8.95 9.45 -10.29
N ASP A 109 -9.73 9.35 -11.37
CA ASP A 109 -10.72 8.28 -11.52
C ASP A 109 -10.07 6.88 -11.54
N LEU A 110 -8.86 6.75 -12.11
CA LEU A 110 -8.10 5.51 -12.07
C LEU A 110 -7.65 5.17 -10.65
N CYS A 111 -7.13 6.16 -9.93
CA CYS A 111 -6.75 5.99 -8.52
C CYS A 111 -7.96 5.55 -7.68
N PHE A 112 -9.09 6.21 -7.87
CA PHE A 112 -10.32 5.92 -7.14
C PHE A 112 -10.84 4.53 -7.44
N GLU A 113 -10.87 4.12 -8.71
CA GLU A 113 -11.31 2.78 -9.10
C GLU A 113 -10.42 1.70 -8.49
N PHE A 114 -9.11 1.89 -8.52
CA PHE A 114 -8.17 0.96 -7.91
C PHE A 114 -8.40 0.86 -6.40
N ALA A 115 -8.50 2.00 -5.71
CA ALA A 115 -8.75 2.03 -4.28
C ALA A 115 -10.08 1.36 -3.93
N THR A 116 -11.11 1.58 -4.72
CA THR A 116 -12.44 0.96 -4.53
C THR A 116 -12.35 -0.55 -4.62
N GLN A 117 -11.65 -1.08 -5.60
CA GLN A 117 -11.49 -2.53 -5.75
C GLN A 117 -10.68 -3.14 -4.60
N VAL A 118 -9.64 -2.45 -4.15
CA VAL A 118 -8.87 -2.88 -2.97
C VAL A 118 -9.77 -2.96 -1.74
N MET A 119 -10.52 -1.91 -1.46
CA MET A 119 -11.37 -1.85 -0.28
C MET A 119 -12.52 -2.86 -0.35
N THR A 120 -13.04 -3.13 -1.53
CA THR A 120 -14.06 -4.17 -1.72
C THR A 120 -13.51 -5.56 -1.37
N ARG A 121 -12.31 -5.89 -1.81
CA ARG A 121 -11.66 -7.16 -1.49
C ARG A 121 -11.36 -7.31 0.01
N LEU A 122 -11.11 -6.22 0.68
CA LEU A 122 -10.72 -6.21 2.10
C LEU A 122 -11.87 -5.88 3.06
N THR A 123 -13.12 -5.93 2.57
CA THR A 123 -14.30 -5.64 3.39
C THR A 123 -14.30 -6.48 4.67
N GLY A 124 -14.38 -5.80 5.82
CA GLY A 124 -14.37 -6.44 7.14
C GLY A 124 -12.98 -6.91 7.60
N LYS A 125 -11.96 -6.82 6.76
CA LYS A 125 -10.60 -7.30 7.07
C LYS A 125 -9.65 -6.19 7.48
N VAL A 126 -9.96 -4.96 7.09
CA VAL A 126 -9.16 -3.78 7.41
C VAL A 126 -10.06 -2.62 7.82
N THR A 127 -9.44 -1.64 8.49
CA THR A 127 -10.06 -0.35 8.79
C THR A 127 -9.19 0.74 8.17
N ALA A 128 -9.79 1.63 7.40
CA ALA A 128 -9.06 2.77 6.86
C ALA A 128 -8.72 3.75 7.96
N CYS A 129 -7.45 4.08 8.11
CA CYS A 129 -6.96 5.06 9.10
C CYS A 129 -6.87 6.45 8.48
N ASP A 130 -6.53 6.50 7.16
CA ASP A 130 -6.39 7.73 6.41
C ASP A 130 -6.47 7.42 4.91
#